data_5605fbd3f02c92898e698aae46798468
#
_entry.id   5605fbd3f02c92898e698aae46798468
#
_cell.length_a   1.000
_cell.length_b   1.000
_cell.length_c   1.000
_cell.angle_alpha   90.00
_cell.angle_beta   90.00
_cell.angle_gamma   90.00
#
_symmetry.space_group_name_H-M   'P 1'
#
loop_
_entity.id
_entity.type
_entity.pdbx_description
1 polymer ?
#
loop_
_entity_poly.entity_id
_entity_poly.type
_entity_poly.pdbx_seq_one_letter_code
_entity_poly.pdbx_strand_id
1 'polypeptide(L)'
;MTTLLQLQSFVTVVEQGGFTAASRRLGLSQPGISRAVAALENELGLPLLVRSRDGLSLTEAGAVALTHAREAVRHLTLMRTEVAALAGEVTGTLSLASLPSVTATLVAPQLRAFAERYPAVTIRLLEGSEEEVRDWLDQGAAEAGVVSLPARGLDTAVLGDQDMVAVVPADNRLATWNEVSYAELAKEPFIRSTGGCAEVFTPVARRAGVEFDIAFEAREMSAVLEIVRAGLGVSILPSAGLPDLPDGVVVRPLVPKTVRRLGIAVSASASAAARAFLEQIVGLDLH
;
A
#
# COMPACT_ATOMS: atom_id res chain seq x y z
N MET A 1 12.50 -24.10 25.24
CA MET A 1 12.94 -22.72 25.11
C MET A 1 12.82 -22.33 23.63
N THR A 2 11.96 -21.38 23.32
CA THR A 2 11.68 -20.95 21.95
C THR A 2 12.93 -20.40 21.26
N THR A 3 13.22 -20.90 20.09
CA THR A 3 14.39 -20.48 19.31
C THR A 3 13.96 -19.67 18.10
N LEU A 4 14.87 -18.80 17.64
CA LEU A 4 14.63 -18.01 16.43
C LEU A 4 14.31 -18.88 15.21
N LEU A 5 14.99 -20.02 15.05
CA LEU A 5 14.75 -20.94 13.94
C LEU A 5 13.32 -21.50 13.95
N GLN A 6 12.75 -21.75 15.13
CA GLN A 6 11.37 -22.20 15.27
C GLN A 6 10.39 -21.10 14.83
N LEU A 7 10.61 -19.85 15.28
CA LEU A 7 9.79 -18.71 14.89
C LEU A 7 9.89 -18.44 13.38
N GLN A 8 11.09 -18.39 12.82
CA GLN A 8 11.31 -18.21 11.39
C GLN A 8 10.67 -19.32 10.56
N SER A 9 10.81 -20.58 10.99
CA SER A 9 10.19 -21.72 10.31
C SER A 9 8.68 -21.62 10.31
N PHE A 10 8.06 -21.29 11.44
CA PHE A 10 6.62 -21.14 11.56
C PHE A 10 6.09 -20.00 10.68
N VAL A 11 6.67 -18.81 10.80
CA VAL A 11 6.29 -17.63 9.98
C VAL A 11 6.41 -17.96 8.49
N THR A 12 7.55 -18.53 8.06
CA THR A 12 7.79 -18.83 6.65
C THR A 12 6.85 -19.92 6.13
N VAL A 13 6.50 -20.92 6.93
CA VAL A 13 5.53 -21.96 6.54
C VAL A 13 4.15 -21.36 6.27
N VAL A 14 3.72 -20.42 7.08
CA VAL A 14 2.44 -19.71 6.87
C VAL A 14 2.49 -18.82 5.63
N GLU A 15 3.53 -18.02 5.49
CA GLU A 15 3.68 -17.05 4.38
C GLU A 15 3.84 -17.73 3.01
N GLN A 16 4.47 -18.88 2.97
CA GLN A 16 4.68 -19.65 1.73
C GLN A 16 3.57 -20.67 1.46
N GLY A 17 2.56 -20.74 2.34
CA GLY A 17 1.45 -21.69 2.22
C GLY A 17 1.83 -23.15 2.39
N GLY A 18 3.04 -23.47 2.92
CA GLY A 18 3.44 -24.86 3.15
C GLY A 18 4.90 -25.13 3.44
N PHE A 19 5.15 -26.30 3.98
CA PHE A 19 6.48 -26.72 4.47
C PHE A 19 7.53 -26.87 3.36
N THR A 20 7.12 -27.34 2.17
CA THR A 20 8.04 -27.51 1.03
C THR A 20 8.50 -26.18 0.47
N ALA A 21 7.60 -25.20 0.34
CA ALA A 21 7.95 -23.87 -0.12
C ALA A 21 8.82 -23.14 0.92
N ALA A 22 8.49 -23.28 2.21
CA ALA A 22 9.28 -22.73 3.31
C ALA A 22 10.71 -23.32 3.35
N SER A 23 10.87 -24.62 3.09
CA SER A 23 12.19 -25.25 3.08
C SER A 23 13.09 -24.69 1.98
N ARG A 24 12.56 -24.45 0.79
CA ARG A 24 13.28 -23.79 -0.30
C ARG A 24 13.67 -22.36 0.08
N ARG A 25 12.74 -21.62 0.68
CA ARG A 25 12.93 -20.22 1.07
C ARG A 25 14.01 -20.05 2.12
N LEU A 26 14.08 -20.96 3.12
CA LEU A 26 15.04 -20.90 4.22
C LEU A 26 16.34 -21.65 3.94
N GLY A 27 16.45 -22.37 2.82
CA GLY A 27 17.62 -23.21 2.53
C GLY A 27 17.79 -24.39 3.49
N LEU A 28 16.68 -24.88 4.10
CA LEU A 28 16.67 -25.97 5.07
C LEU A 28 15.92 -27.17 4.51
N SER A 29 16.17 -28.36 5.08
CA SER A 29 15.40 -29.54 4.71
C SER A 29 13.95 -29.45 5.22
N GLN A 30 13.00 -29.94 4.45
CA GLN A 30 11.59 -29.96 4.85
C GLN A 30 11.35 -30.70 6.18
N PRO A 31 12.01 -31.84 6.49
CA PRO A 31 11.93 -32.44 7.83
C PRO A 31 12.49 -31.55 8.94
N GLY A 32 13.50 -30.72 8.65
CA GLY A 32 14.03 -29.72 9.57
C GLY A 32 13.01 -28.66 9.95
N ILE A 33 12.36 -28.07 8.95
CA ILE A 33 11.27 -27.10 9.13
C ILE A 33 10.11 -27.72 9.94
N SER A 34 9.69 -28.95 9.56
CA SER A 34 8.59 -29.63 10.24
C SER A 34 8.90 -29.87 11.72
N ARG A 35 10.15 -30.29 12.06
CA ARG A 35 10.58 -30.45 13.43
C ARG A 35 10.64 -29.15 14.21
N ALA A 36 11.10 -28.08 13.57
CA ALA A 36 11.16 -26.76 14.20
C ALA A 36 9.75 -26.24 14.57
N VAL A 37 8.78 -26.38 13.68
CA VAL A 37 7.38 -26.00 13.96
C VAL A 37 6.77 -26.88 15.03
N ALA A 38 6.95 -28.22 14.94
CA ALA A 38 6.44 -29.15 15.95
C ALA A 38 7.04 -28.88 17.34
N ALA A 39 8.33 -28.51 17.43
CA ALA A 39 8.96 -28.13 18.66
C ALA A 39 8.38 -26.85 19.27
N LEU A 40 8.00 -25.86 18.42
CA LEU A 40 7.29 -24.65 18.86
C LEU A 40 5.91 -24.99 19.41
N GLU A 41 5.13 -25.82 18.69
CA GLU A 41 3.82 -26.27 19.12
C GLU A 41 3.87 -27.03 20.46
N ASN A 42 4.86 -27.89 20.62
CA ASN A 42 5.08 -28.62 21.88
C ASN A 42 5.44 -27.71 23.05
N GLU A 43 6.22 -26.66 22.81
CA GLU A 43 6.58 -25.68 23.83
C GLU A 43 5.39 -24.81 24.25
N LEU A 44 4.57 -24.40 23.29
CA LEU A 44 3.36 -23.60 23.53
C LEU A 44 2.18 -24.46 24.03
N GLY A 45 2.27 -25.78 23.91
CA GLY A 45 1.25 -26.72 24.36
C GLY A 45 -0.01 -26.79 23.50
N LEU A 46 -0.02 -26.11 22.35
CA LEU A 46 -1.16 -26.02 21.43
C LEU A 46 -0.71 -26.17 19.97
N PRO A 47 -1.48 -26.84 19.12
CA PRO A 47 -1.23 -26.85 17.69
C PRO A 47 -1.45 -25.45 17.11
N LEU A 48 -0.50 -24.99 16.29
CA LEU A 48 -0.56 -23.70 15.61
C LEU A 48 -1.08 -23.83 14.19
N LEU A 49 -0.88 -25.00 13.57
CA LEU A 49 -1.24 -25.28 12.19
C LEU A 49 -2.16 -26.49 12.09
N VAL A 50 -3.13 -26.41 11.20
CA VAL A 50 -4.00 -27.53 10.81
C VAL A 50 -3.77 -27.86 9.35
N ARG A 51 -3.59 -29.15 9.05
CA ARG A 51 -3.58 -29.68 7.69
C ARG A 51 -4.96 -30.17 7.34
N SER A 52 -5.58 -29.60 6.33
CA SER A 52 -6.86 -30.05 5.79
C SER A 52 -6.70 -30.52 4.35
N ARG A 53 -7.80 -31.01 3.74
CA ARG A 53 -7.82 -31.34 2.31
C ARG A 53 -7.63 -30.11 1.41
N ASP A 54 -7.98 -28.93 1.93
CA ASP A 54 -7.91 -27.64 1.23
C ASP A 54 -6.55 -26.93 1.46
N GLY A 55 -5.63 -27.55 2.22
CA GLY A 55 -4.30 -27.00 2.44
C GLY A 55 -3.93 -26.81 3.92
N LEU A 56 -3.02 -25.89 4.16
CA LEU A 56 -2.53 -25.51 5.47
C LEU A 56 -3.28 -24.27 5.98
N SER A 57 -3.80 -24.33 7.20
CA SER A 57 -4.48 -23.22 7.85
C SER A 57 -3.96 -23.00 9.27
N LEU A 58 -4.15 -21.78 9.80
CA LEU A 58 -3.85 -21.45 11.19
C LEU A 58 -4.98 -21.92 12.13
N THR A 59 -4.60 -22.32 13.33
CA THR A 59 -5.52 -22.37 14.46
C THR A 59 -5.70 -20.97 15.07
N GLU A 60 -6.61 -20.80 16.02
CA GLU A 60 -6.72 -19.56 16.81
C GLU A 60 -5.42 -19.26 17.55
N ALA A 61 -4.83 -20.28 18.21
CA ALA A 61 -3.51 -20.16 18.84
C ALA A 61 -2.42 -19.83 17.82
N GLY A 62 -2.50 -20.38 16.61
CA GLY A 62 -1.60 -20.08 15.50
C GLY A 62 -1.69 -18.63 15.05
N ALA A 63 -2.88 -18.04 14.97
CA ALA A 63 -3.06 -16.64 14.61
C ALA A 63 -2.41 -15.70 15.64
N VAL A 64 -2.63 -15.95 16.93
CA VAL A 64 -1.99 -15.19 18.02
C VAL A 64 -0.46 -15.36 17.96
N ALA A 65 0.02 -16.61 17.86
CA ALA A 65 1.45 -16.89 17.80
C ALA A 65 2.12 -16.27 16.58
N LEU A 66 1.43 -16.21 15.42
CA LEU A 66 1.98 -15.63 14.20
C LEU A 66 2.26 -14.12 14.36
N THR A 67 1.35 -13.39 14.99
CA THR A 67 1.53 -11.96 15.25
C THR A 67 2.82 -11.70 16.01
N HIS A 68 3.01 -12.38 17.15
CA HIS A 68 4.20 -12.22 17.99
C HIS A 68 5.47 -12.80 17.35
N ALA A 69 5.36 -13.92 16.62
CA ALA A 69 6.50 -14.52 15.93
C ALA A 69 7.03 -13.63 14.81
N ARG A 70 6.14 -12.97 14.04
CA ARG A 70 6.51 -11.98 13.02
C ARG A 70 7.26 -10.81 13.64
N GLU A 71 6.76 -10.26 14.73
CA GLU A 71 7.44 -9.16 15.43
C GLU A 71 8.83 -9.55 15.93
N ALA A 72 8.97 -10.73 16.55
CA ALA A 72 10.26 -11.20 17.05
C ALA A 72 11.28 -11.40 15.91
N VAL A 73 10.88 -12.02 14.79
CA VAL A 73 11.72 -12.21 13.61
C VAL A 73 12.10 -10.87 12.99
N ARG A 74 11.15 -9.94 12.92
CA ARG A 74 11.35 -8.59 12.41
C ARG A 74 12.35 -7.81 13.26
N HIS A 75 12.20 -7.80 14.60
CA HIS A 75 13.13 -7.11 15.51
C HIS A 75 14.56 -7.63 15.41
N LEU A 76 14.74 -8.91 15.18
CA LEU A 76 16.08 -9.45 14.94
C LEU A 76 16.69 -8.93 13.63
N THR A 77 15.87 -8.84 12.57
CA THR A 77 16.31 -8.27 11.29
C THR A 77 16.67 -6.80 11.47
N LEU A 78 15.84 -6.02 12.20
CA LEU A 78 16.10 -4.63 12.54
C LEU A 78 17.43 -4.46 13.29
N MET A 79 17.65 -5.24 14.33
CA MET A 79 18.89 -5.20 15.09
C MET A 79 20.12 -5.37 14.18
N ARG A 80 20.07 -6.32 13.24
CA ARG A 80 21.17 -6.56 12.29
C ARG A 80 21.38 -5.39 11.34
N THR A 81 20.31 -4.83 10.80
CA THR A 81 20.38 -3.71 9.85
C THR A 81 20.77 -2.41 10.53
N GLU A 82 20.29 -2.15 11.75
CA GLU A 82 20.67 -0.96 12.52
C GLU A 82 22.15 -0.99 12.93
N VAL A 83 22.65 -2.17 13.35
CA VAL A 83 24.07 -2.33 13.64
C VAL A 83 24.93 -2.15 12.38
N ALA A 84 24.50 -2.68 11.22
CA ALA A 84 25.19 -2.44 9.95
C ALA A 84 25.16 -0.98 9.52
N ALA A 85 24.05 -0.28 9.76
CA ALA A 85 23.92 1.15 9.47
C ALA A 85 24.90 2.01 10.28
N LEU A 86 25.23 1.63 11.52
CA LEU A 86 26.28 2.30 12.31
C LEU A 86 27.66 2.19 11.64
N ALA A 87 27.88 1.18 10.80
CA ALA A 87 29.09 1.04 9.98
C ALA A 87 28.99 1.79 8.63
N GLY A 88 27.91 2.54 8.40
CA GLY A 88 27.68 3.30 7.16
C GLY A 88 27.06 2.47 6.00
N GLU A 89 26.69 1.22 6.26
CA GLU A 89 26.13 0.33 5.25
C GLU A 89 24.60 0.19 5.44
N VAL A 90 23.82 0.82 4.56
CA VAL A 90 22.38 0.55 4.46
C VAL A 90 22.19 -0.68 3.59
N THR A 91 21.70 -1.75 4.22
CA THR A 91 21.48 -3.06 3.58
C THR A 91 20.11 -3.63 3.98
N GLY A 92 19.73 -4.76 3.40
CA GLY A 92 18.49 -5.45 3.75
C GLY A 92 17.38 -5.26 2.73
N THR A 93 16.14 -5.11 3.18
CA THR A 93 14.98 -4.97 2.29
C THR A 93 14.20 -3.72 2.64
N LEU A 94 13.87 -2.91 1.64
CA LEU A 94 12.84 -1.88 1.69
C LEU A 94 11.54 -2.49 1.21
N SER A 95 10.60 -2.74 2.11
CA SER A 95 9.23 -3.14 1.76
C SER A 95 8.35 -1.89 1.73
N LEU A 96 8.03 -1.43 0.53
CA LEU A 96 7.23 -0.21 0.30
C LEU A 96 5.84 -0.58 -0.21
N ALA A 97 4.80 0.00 0.38
CA ALA A 97 3.43 -0.04 -0.11
C ALA A 97 3.10 1.27 -0.84
N SER A 98 2.39 1.19 -1.96
CA SER A 98 2.07 2.35 -2.79
C SER A 98 0.64 2.29 -3.32
N LEU A 99 0.17 3.43 -3.78
CA LEU A 99 -1.11 3.58 -4.45
C LEU A 99 -0.86 3.54 -5.97
N PRO A 100 -1.63 2.72 -6.74
CA PRO A 100 -1.43 2.63 -8.19
C PRO A 100 -1.40 3.98 -8.91
N SER A 101 -2.20 4.95 -8.43
CA SER A 101 -2.28 6.29 -9.02
C SER A 101 -1.00 7.11 -8.92
N VAL A 102 -0.04 6.73 -8.09
CA VAL A 102 1.19 7.52 -7.87
C VAL A 102 2.47 6.72 -8.00
N THR A 103 2.38 5.40 -8.10
CA THR A 103 3.56 4.55 -8.23
C THR A 103 4.43 4.98 -9.41
N ALA A 104 3.84 5.14 -10.59
CA ALA A 104 4.59 5.48 -11.80
C ALA A 104 5.15 6.91 -11.78
N THR A 105 4.38 7.86 -11.24
CA THR A 105 4.67 9.29 -11.35
C THR A 105 5.51 9.84 -10.20
N LEU A 106 5.23 9.42 -8.96
CA LEU A 106 5.90 9.93 -7.78
C LEU A 106 6.86 8.93 -7.14
N VAL A 107 6.50 7.65 -7.09
CA VAL A 107 7.26 6.65 -6.34
C VAL A 107 8.42 6.06 -7.16
N ALA A 108 8.19 5.68 -8.40
CA ALA A 108 9.21 5.01 -9.22
C ALA A 108 10.49 5.84 -9.42
N PRO A 109 10.41 7.17 -9.65
CA PRO A 109 11.63 8.00 -9.71
C PRO A 109 12.43 7.96 -8.39
N GLN A 110 11.74 7.94 -7.25
CA GLN A 110 12.37 7.89 -5.93
C GLN A 110 13.02 6.53 -5.65
N LEU A 111 12.33 5.45 -6.05
CA LEU A 111 12.90 4.11 -5.94
C LEU A 111 14.14 3.93 -6.81
N ARG A 112 14.17 4.53 -8.01
CA ARG A 112 15.35 4.52 -8.87
C ARG A 112 16.52 5.21 -8.19
N ALA A 113 16.34 6.45 -7.72
CA ALA A 113 17.39 7.20 -7.03
C ALA A 113 17.87 6.45 -5.77
N PHE A 114 16.95 5.82 -5.03
CA PHE A 114 17.27 5.02 -3.85
C PHE A 114 18.09 3.77 -4.19
N ALA A 115 17.72 3.05 -5.25
CA ALA A 115 18.45 1.86 -5.69
C ALA A 115 19.87 2.19 -6.17
N GLU A 116 20.05 3.34 -6.85
CA GLU A 116 21.37 3.83 -7.27
C GLU A 116 22.24 4.19 -6.06
N ARG A 117 21.64 4.78 -5.01
CA ARG A 117 22.35 5.20 -3.80
C ARG A 117 22.67 4.03 -2.86
N TYR A 118 21.78 3.03 -2.79
CA TYR A 118 21.88 1.90 -1.86
C TYR A 118 21.75 0.55 -2.61
N PRO A 119 22.75 0.18 -3.41
CA PRO A 119 22.67 -1.00 -4.29
C PRO A 119 22.59 -2.35 -3.54
N ALA A 120 22.95 -2.35 -2.24
CA ALA A 120 22.84 -3.53 -1.38
C ALA A 120 21.43 -3.72 -0.77
N VAL A 121 20.48 -2.79 -1.04
CA VAL A 121 19.10 -2.89 -0.56
C VAL A 121 18.23 -3.57 -1.61
N THR A 122 17.52 -4.62 -1.21
CA THR A 122 16.46 -5.22 -2.02
C THR A 122 15.16 -4.43 -1.86
N ILE A 123 14.57 -3.98 -2.96
CA ILE A 123 13.30 -3.25 -2.95
C ILE A 123 12.15 -4.22 -3.24
N ARG A 124 11.11 -4.16 -2.42
CA ARG A 124 9.83 -4.84 -2.63
C ARG A 124 8.72 -3.80 -2.65
N LEU A 125 7.89 -3.82 -3.68
CA LEU A 125 6.76 -2.93 -3.85
C LEU A 125 5.46 -3.73 -3.76
N LEU A 126 4.53 -3.24 -2.94
CA LEU A 126 3.13 -3.68 -2.88
C LEU A 126 2.25 -2.54 -3.39
N GLU A 127 1.22 -2.85 -4.16
CA GLU A 127 0.25 -1.84 -4.60
C GLU A 127 -1.15 -2.20 -4.12
N GLY A 128 -1.85 -1.21 -3.56
CA GLY A 128 -3.20 -1.36 -3.06
C GLY A 128 -3.92 -0.04 -2.82
N SER A 129 -5.14 -0.14 -2.30
CA SER A 129 -5.89 1.02 -1.82
C SER A 129 -5.20 1.63 -0.59
N GLU A 130 -5.60 2.84 -0.20
CA GLU A 130 -5.03 3.48 1.00
C GLU A 130 -5.32 2.66 2.28
N GLU A 131 -6.47 2.01 2.36
CA GLU A 131 -6.81 1.11 3.46
C GLU A 131 -5.86 -0.09 3.50
N GLU A 132 -5.64 -0.76 2.35
CA GLU A 132 -4.67 -1.86 2.23
C GLU A 132 -3.25 -1.43 2.60
N VAL A 133 -2.81 -0.23 2.17
CA VAL A 133 -1.49 0.31 2.54
C VAL A 133 -1.36 0.52 4.05
N ARG A 134 -2.40 1.06 4.70
CA ARG A 134 -2.42 1.23 6.17
C ARG A 134 -2.38 -0.11 6.89
N ASP A 135 -3.18 -1.07 6.44
CA ASP A 135 -3.19 -2.42 7.00
C ASP A 135 -1.81 -3.10 6.88
N TRP A 136 -1.13 -2.95 5.74
CA TRP A 136 0.21 -3.50 5.54
C TRP A 136 1.26 -2.82 6.42
N LEU A 137 1.15 -1.52 6.67
CA LEU A 137 2.02 -0.82 7.62
C LEU A 137 1.77 -1.29 9.05
N ASP A 138 0.52 -1.41 9.46
CA ASP A 138 0.13 -1.85 10.82
C ASP A 138 0.50 -3.31 11.08
N GLN A 139 0.36 -4.18 10.07
CA GLN A 139 0.73 -5.59 10.15
C GLN A 139 2.24 -5.86 9.93
N GLY A 140 3.01 -4.83 9.55
CA GLY A 140 4.44 -4.95 9.24
C GLY A 140 4.73 -5.72 7.95
N ALA A 141 3.75 -5.88 7.05
CA ALA A 141 3.95 -6.42 5.71
C ALA A 141 4.69 -5.41 4.81
N ALA A 142 4.47 -4.12 5.04
CA ALA A 142 5.27 -3.01 4.54
C ALA A 142 5.87 -2.21 5.69
N GLU A 143 7.08 -1.70 5.52
CA GLU A 143 7.77 -0.85 6.50
C GLU A 143 7.64 0.64 6.16
N ALA A 144 7.46 0.95 4.89
CA ALA A 144 7.15 2.26 4.38
C ALA A 144 5.90 2.21 3.48
N GLY A 145 5.15 3.30 3.38
CA GLY A 145 3.94 3.33 2.57
C GLY A 145 3.55 4.73 2.15
N VAL A 146 2.92 4.84 0.98
CA VAL A 146 2.30 6.08 0.51
C VAL A 146 0.95 6.25 1.20
N VAL A 147 0.76 7.38 1.87
CA VAL A 147 -0.47 7.70 2.60
C VAL A 147 -0.93 9.12 2.29
N SER A 148 -2.23 9.38 2.44
CA SER A 148 -2.75 10.74 2.47
C SER A 148 -2.36 11.44 3.76
N LEU A 149 -1.88 12.67 3.66
CA LEU A 149 -1.52 13.50 4.81
C LEU A 149 -2.70 14.37 5.27
N PRO A 150 -2.82 14.61 6.59
CA PRO A 150 -1.92 14.18 7.66
C PRO A 150 -2.16 12.72 8.09
N ALA A 151 -1.10 11.94 8.29
CA ALA A 151 -1.16 10.58 8.80
C ALA A 151 -0.70 10.53 10.26
N ARG A 152 -1.66 10.48 11.19
CA ARG A 152 -1.38 10.52 12.63
C ARG A 152 -0.69 9.24 13.10
N GLY A 153 0.30 9.42 13.99
CA GLY A 153 1.00 8.30 14.64
C GLY A 153 2.10 7.66 13.79
N LEU A 154 2.40 8.20 12.62
CA LEU A 154 3.47 7.75 11.74
C LEU A 154 4.48 8.87 11.50
N ASP A 155 5.75 8.52 11.35
CA ASP A 155 6.75 9.44 10.84
C ASP A 155 6.55 9.59 9.34
N THR A 156 6.42 10.84 8.87
CA THR A 156 6.05 11.10 7.49
C THR A 156 6.94 12.16 6.84
N ALA A 157 7.17 12.01 5.53
CA ALA A 157 7.73 13.03 4.66
C ALA A 157 6.78 13.32 3.51
N VAL A 158 6.70 14.56 3.06
CA VAL A 158 5.86 14.95 1.92
C VAL A 158 6.44 14.36 0.64
N LEU A 159 5.62 13.61 -0.10
CA LEU A 159 5.99 13.05 -1.40
C LEU A 159 5.55 13.96 -2.55
N GLY A 160 4.39 14.62 -2.40
CA GLY A 160 3.84 15.54 -3.37
C GLY A 160 2.33 15.73 -3.24
N ASP A 161 1.83 16.63 -4.05
CA ASP A 161 0.41 16.94 -4.15
C ASP A 161 -0.19 16.35 -5.44
N GLN A 162 -1.44 15.93 -5.38
CA GLN A 162 -2.18 15.34 -6.48
C GLN A 162 -3.55 16.03 -6.58
N ASP A 163 -3.79 16.73 -7.69
CA ASP A 163 -5.09 17.36 -7.95
C ASP A 163 -6.14 16.28 -8.25
N MET A 164 -7.34 16.45 -7.68
CA MET A 164 -8.52 15.71 -8.08
C MET A 164 -9.23 16.45 -9.21
N VAL A 165 -9.66 15.73 -10.23
CA VAL A 165 -10.30 16.29 -11.42
C VAL A 165 -11.62 15.60 -11.72
N ALA A 166 -12.57 16.35 -12.27
CA ALA A 166 -13.78 15.78 -12.84
C ALA A 166 -13.46 15.10 -14.17
N VAL A 167 -14.03 13.92 -14.36
CA VAL A 167 -13.93 13.12 -15.59
C VAL A 167 -15.34 12.98 -16.15
N VAL A 168 -15.56 13.48 -17.36
CA VAL A 168 -16.89 13.57 -17.97
C VAL A 168 -16.87 13.13 -19.43
N PRO A 169 -17.98 12.60 -19.98
CA PRO A 169 -18.08 12.34 -21.41
C PRO A 169 -17.93 13.64 -22.23
N ALA A 170 -17.31 13.58 -23.40
CA ALA A 170 -17.06 14.77 -24.23
C ALA A 170 -18.36 15.41 -24.77
N ASP A 171 -19.42 14.66 -24.88
CA ASP A 171 -20.77 15.13 -25.28
C ASP A 171 -21.62 15.59 -24.08
N ASN A 172 -21.17 15.42 -22.85
CA ASN A 172 -21.85 15.92 -21.67
C ASN A 172 -21.74 17.46 -21.61
N ARG A 173 -22.80 18.13 -21.13
CA ARG A 173 -22.84 19.59 -20.96
C ARG A 173 -21.65 20.15 -20.16
N LEU A 174 -21.16 19.37 -19.18
CA LEU A 174 -20.04 19.75 -18.30
C LEU A 174 -18.70 19.78 -19.06
N ALA A 175 -18.61 19.09 -20.18
CA ALA A 175 -17.40 19.06 -21.00
C ALA A 175 -17.02 20.42 -21.59
N THR A 176 -18.00 21.32 -21.76
CA THR A 176 -17.76 22.65 -22.30
C THR A 176 -17.38 23.71 -21.25
N TRP A 177 -17.42 23.33 -19.97
CA TRP A 177 -17.13 24.25 -18.86
C TRP A 177 -15.62 24.29 -18.58
N ASN A 178 -15.13 25.44 -18.12
CA ASN A 178 -13.71 25.56 -17.73
C ASN A 178 -13.40 24.84 -16.43
N GLU A 179 -14.37 24.76 -15.52
CA GLU A 179 -14.29 24.11 -14.23
C GLU A 179 -15.67 23.57 -13.82
N VAL A 180 -15.72 22.53 -13.01
CA VAL A 180 -16.97 21.86 -12.64
C VAL A 180 -17.11 21.79 -11.12
N SER A 181 -18.29 22.22 -10.63
CA SER A 181 -18.58 22.12 -9.20
C SER A 181 -19.10 20.74 -8.81
N TYR A 182 -18.94 20.40 -7.54
CA TYR A 182 -19.52 19.19 -6.97
C TYR A 182 -21.03 19.10 -7.15
N ALA A 183 -21.73 20.25 -7.00
CA ALA A 183 -23.18 20.31 -7.17
C ALA A 183 -23.62 20.01 -8.61
N GLU A 184 -22.81 20.35 -9.60
CA GLU A 184 -23.11 20.04 -10.99
C GLU A 184 -22.80 18.58 -11.34
N LEU A 185 -21.73 18.01 -10.77
CA LEU A 185 -21.45 16.58 -10.92
C LEU A 185 -22.52 15.70 -10.26
N ALA A 186 -23.09 16.14 -9.15
CA ALA A 186 -24.13 15.37 -8.44
C ALA A 186 -25.49 15.34 -9.19
N LYS A 187 -25.65 16.10 -10.26
CA LYS A 187 -26.83 16.00 -11.13
C LYS A 187 -26.73 14.90 -12.18
N GLU A 188 -25.57 14.28 -12.28
CA GLU A 188 -25.27 13.19 -13.20
C GLU A 188 -25.11 11.87 -12.42
N PRO A 189 -25.39 10.71 -13.02
CA PRO A 189 -25.02 9.43 -12.44
C PRO A 189 -23.51 9.40 -12.13
N PHE A 190 -23.13 8.95 -10.94
CA PHE A 190 -21.75 9.00 -10.50
C PHE A 190 -21.09 7.63 -10.52
N ILE A 191 -19.88 7.56 -11.05
CA ILE A 191 -19.04 6.37 -11.10
C ILE A 191 -17.98 6.51 -10.01
N ARG A 192 -18.08 5.70 -8.95
CA ARG A 192 -17.14 5.73 -7.83
C ARG A 192 -15.94 4.83 -8.10
N SER A 193 -14.73 5.40 -8.02
CA SER A 193 -13.52 4.59 -7.92
C SER A 193 -13.36 4.06 -6.50
N THR A 194 -13.21 2.72 -6.36
CA THR A 194 -12.93 2.05 -5.08
C THR A 194 -11.43 1.96 -4.78
N GLY A 195 -10.56 2.58 -5.59
CA GLY A 195 -9.11 2.65 -5.39
C GLY A 195 -8.63 3.65 -4.32
N GLY A 196 -9.53 4.13 -3.42
CA GLY A 196 -9.17 4.98 -2.26
C GLY A 196 -9.20 6.49 -2.52
N CYS A 197 -9.51 6.98 -3.74
CA CYS A 197 -9.57 8.42 -3.98
C CYS A 197 -10.87 9.07 -3.48
N ALA A 198 -11.93 8.31 -3.23
CA ALA A 198 -13.21 8.82 -2.75
C ALA A 198 -13.10 9.49 -1.37
N GLU A 199 -12.20 9.02 -0.52
CA GLU A 199 -11.95 9.58 0.81
C GLU A 199 -11.45 11.03 0.76
N VAL A 200 -10.82 11.43 -0.33
CA VAL A 200 -10.29 12.78 -0.52
C VAL A 200 -11.39 13.78 -0.85
N PHE A 201 -12.28 13.46 -1.77
CA PHE A 201 -13.28 14.40 -2.26
C PHE A 201 -14.64 14.30 -1.54
N THR A 202 -14.99 13.14 -0.94
CA THR A 202 -16.26 12.98 -0.23
C THR A 202 -16.44 13.99 0.92
N PRO A 203 -15.43 14.29 1.76
CA PRO A 203 -15.59 15.33 2.78
C PRO A 203 -15.79 16.73 2.19
N VAL A 204 -15.24 17.00 1.00
CA VAL A 204 -15.44 18.28 0.30
C VAL A 204 -16.86 18.38 -0.24
N ALA A 205 -17.35 17.31 -0.89
CA ALA A 205 -18.73 17.20 -1.36
C ALA A 205 -19.74 17.41 -0.23
N ARG A 206 -19.56 16.70 0.90
CA ARG A 206 -20.44 16.84 2.08
C ARG A 206 -20.46 18.25 2.65
N ARG A 207 -19.32 18.93 2.72
CA ARG A 207 -19.27 20.35 3.15
C ARG A 207 -20.00 21.29 2.19
N ALA A 208 -20.06 20.92 0.92
CA ALA A 208 -20.85 21.63 -0.09
C ALA A 208 -22.35 21.23 -0.10
N GLY A 209 -22.77 20.35 0.83
CA GLY A 209 -24.16 19.85 0.89
C GLY A 209 -24.50 18.89 -0.26
N VAL A 210 -23.50 18.21 -0.83
CA VAL A 210 -23.64 17.36 -2.01
C VAL A 210 -23.47 15.90 -1.64
N GLU A 211 -24.39 15.06 -2.09
CA GLU A 211 -24.27 13.59 -2.13
C GLU A 211 -24.35 13.14 -3.59
N PHE A 212 -23.52 12.15 -3.95
CA PHE A 212 -23.52 11.58 -5.29
C PHE A 212 -24.44 10.38 -5.37
N ASP A 213 -25.21 10.29 -6.45
CA ASP A 213 -25.96 9.08 -6.82
C ASP A 213 -24.98 8.09 -7.47
N ILE A 214 -24.54 7.10 -6.69
CA ILE A 214 -23.55 6.10 -7.12
C ILE A 214 -24.24 5.08 -8.03
N ALA A 215 -24.10 5.25 -9.33
CA ALA A 215 -24.65 4.33 -10.32
C ALA A 215 -23.72 3.13 -10.58
N PHE A 216 -22.41 3.32 -10.49
CA PHE A 216 -21.40 2.29 -10.75
C PHE A 216 -20.21 2.40 -9.79
N GLU A 217 -19.55 1.27 -9.59
CA GLU A 217 -18.29 1.18 -8.85
C GLU A 217 -17.25 0.39 -9.67
N ALA A 218 -16.04 0.90 -9.73
CA ALA A 218 -14.91 0.23 -10.36
C ALA A 218 -13.61 0.52 -9.60
N ARG A 219 -12.71 -0.48 -9.54
CA ARG A 219 -11.42 -0.33 -8.86
C ARG A 219 -10.38 0.36 -9.75
N GLU A 220 -10.28 -0.09 -10.99
CA GLU A 220 -9.28 0.37 -11.94
C GLU A 220 -9.71 1.68 -12.62
N MET A 221 -8.81 2.66 -12.68
CA MET A 221 -9.09 3.95 -13.33
C MET A 221 -9.42 3.79 -14.81
N SER A 222 -8.77 2.84 -15.50
CA SER A 222 -9.09 2.52 -16.90
C SER A 222 -10.54 2.07 -17.09
N ALA A 223 -11.05 1.24 -16.17
CA ALA A 223 -12.46 0.82 -16.19
C ALA A 223 -13.39 2.00 -15.94
N VAL A 224 -13.06 2.89 -14.99
CA VAL A 224 -13.85 4.12 -14.75
C VAL A 224 -13.90 4.97 -16.02
N LEU A 225 -12.75 5.18 -16.69
CA LEU A 225 -12.68 5.98 -17.93
C LEU A 225 -13.54 5.37 -19.03
N GLU A 226 -13.56 4.05 -19.20
CA GLU A 226 -14.38 3.37 -20.20
C GLU A 226 -15.88 3.46 -19.88
N ILE A 227 -16.28 3.40 -18.61
CA ILE A 227 -17.69 3.59 -18.21
C ILE A 227 -18.11 5.06 -18.49
N VAL A 228 -17.24 6.03 -18.18
CA VAL A 228 -17.47 7.44 -18.55
C VAL A 228 -17.58 7.60 -20.07
N ARG A 229 -16.65 7.01 -20.83
CA ARG A 229 -16.69 7.02 -22.31
C ARG A 229 -17.98 6.50 -22.90
N ALA A 230 -18.56 5.48 -22.24
CA ALA A 230 -19.84 4.92 -22.63
C ALA A 230 -21.06 5.84 -22.33
N GLY A 231 -20.84 7.03 -21.75
CA GLY A 231 -21.92 7.97 -21.40
C GLY A 231 -22.75 7.57 -20.19
N LEU A 232 -22.25 6.63 -19.36
CA LEU A 232 -23.01 6.05 -18.24
C LEU A 232 -22.90 6.88 -16.95
N GLY A 233 -22.13 7.97 -16.96
CA GLY A 233 -22.02 8.87 -15.82
C GLY A 233 -20.72 9.66 -15.83
N VAL A 234 -20.45 10.33 -14.71
CA VAL A 234 -19.27 11.16 -14.46
C VAL A 234 -18.48 10.60 -13.28
N SER A 235 -17.22 11.01 -13.15
CA SER A 235 -16.37 10.57 -12.02
C SER A 235 -15.47 11.70 -11.52
N ILE A 236 -14.83 11.45 -10.38
CA ILE A 236 -13.71 12.25 -9.86
C ILE A 236 -12.52 11.32 -9.70
N LEU A 237 -11.42 11.64 -10.37
CA LEU A 237 -10.18 10.85 -10.33
C LEU A 237 -8.97 11.75 -10.03
N PRO A 238 -7.85 11.17 -9.56
CA PRO A 238 -6.60 11.92 -9.43
C PRO A 238 -6.01 12.23 -10.81
N SER A 239 -5.52 13.45 -11.01
CA SER A 239 -4.92 13.89 -12.28
C SER A 239 -3.60 13.17 -12.58
N ALA A 240 -2.76 12.96 -11.57
CA ALA A 240 -1.54 12.20 -11.71
C ALA A 240 -1.86 10.70 -11.73
N GLY A 241 -1.25 9.97 -12.65
CA GLY A 241 -1.47 8.54 -12.83
C GLY A 241 -2.76 8.19 -13.58
N LEU A 242 -3.46 9.18 -14.13
CA LEU A 242 -4.51 8.89 -15.13
C LEU A 242 -3.86 8.18 -16.32
N PRO A 243 -4.44 7.07 -16.78
CA PRO A 243 -4.08 6.50 -18.08
C PRO A 243 -4.33 7.53 -19.21
N ASP A 244 -3.79 7.22 -20.39
CA ASP A 244 -4.16 7.99 -21.58
C ASP A 244 -5.69 8.10 -21.69
N LEU A 245 -6.18 9.33 -21.84
CA LEU A 245 -7.62 9.54 -21.92
C LEU A 245 -8.14 8.97 -23.24
N PRO A 246 -9.15 8.09 -23.19
CA PRO A 246 -9.77 7.59 -24.40
C PRO A 246 -10.50 8.74 -25.14
N ASP A 247 -10.58 8.63 -26.46
CA ASP A 247 -11.41 9.54 -27.26
C ASP A 247 -12.84 9.57 -26.70
N GLY A 248 -13.41 10.78 -26.57
CA GLY A 248 -14.76 10.94 -26.01
C GLY A 248 -14.81 11.12 -24.49
N VAL A 249 -13.67 11.23 -23.82
CA VAL A 249 -13.57 11.61 -22.39
C VAL A 249 -12.77 12.89 -22.25
N VAL A 250 -13.22 13.77 -21.38
CA VAL A 250 -12.50 15.00 -21.02
C VAL A 250 -12.39 15.16 -19.52
N VAL A 251 -11.32 15.82 -19.08
CA VAL A 251 -11.12 16.19 -17.68
C VAL A 251 -11.34 17.67 -17.47
N ARG A 252 -11.86 18.03 -16.30
CA ARG A 252 -12.09 19.43 -15.91
C ARG A 252 -11.64 19.65 -14.47
N PRO A 253 -11.06 20.81 -14.14
CA PRO A 253 -10.78 21.20 -12.78
C PRO A 253 -12.04 21.19 -11.92
N LEU A 254 -11.90 20.82 -10.64
CA LEU A 254 -12.98 20.88 -9.66
C LEU A 254 -13.05 22.25 -8.97
N VAL A 255 -14.28 22.67 -8.64
CA VAL A 255 -14.54 23.82 -7.77
C VAL A 255 -15.42 23.37 -6.60
N PRO A 256 -14.96 23.54 -5.35
CA PRO A 256 -13.63 24.02 -4.98
C PRO A 256 -12.51 23.05 -5.40
N LYS A 257 -11.33 23.61 -5.70
CA LYS A 257 -10.13 22.81 -6.00
C LYS A 257 -9.90 21.82 -4.85
N THR A 258 -9.69 20.57 -5.22
CA THR A 258 -9.46 19.49 -4.25
C THR A 258 -8.12 18.86 -4.54
N VAL A 259 -7.26 18.87 -3.52
CA VAL A 259 -5.89 18.36 -3.61
C VAL A 259 -5.72 17.26 -2.58
N ARG A 260 -5.13 16.16 -2.99
CA ARG A 260 -4.65 15.11 -2.13
C ARG A 260 -3.17 15.33 -1.87
N ARG A 261 -2.81 15.64 -0.64
CA ARG A 261 -1.40 15.69 -0.24
C ARG A 261 -0.96 14.31 0.16
N LEU A 262 0.11 13.84 -0.43
CA LEU A 262 0.65 12.51 -0.23
C LEU A 262 2.00 12.57 0.47
N GLY A 263 2.26 11.59 1.31
CA GLY A 263 3.55 11.42 1.97
C GLY A 263 3.98 9.97 1.97
N ILE A 264 5.28 9.77 2.18
CA ILE A 264 5.81 8.49 2.62
C ILE A 264 5.71 8.45 4.13
N ALA A 265 5.05 7.41 4.64
CA ALA A 265 4.99 7.10 6.06
C ALA A 265 5.86 5.89 6.36
N VAL A 266 6.50 5.87 7.54
CA VAL A 266 7.21 4.69 8.04
C VAL A 266 6.65 4.30 9.41
N SER A 267 6.64 3.00 9.69
CA SER A 267 6.25 2.49 11.00
C SER A 267 7.33 2.82 12.05
N ALA A 268 6.96 2.92 13.33
CA ALA A 268 7.91 3.16 14.43
C ALA A 268 9.06 2.14 14.47
N SER A 269 8.84 0.97 13.91
CA SER A 269 9.79 -0.14 13.85
C SER A 269 10.38 -0.36 12.46
N ALA A 270 10.41 0.69 11.63
CA ALA A 270 10.98 0.64 10.29
C ALA A 270 12.48 0.30 10.31
N SER A 271 12.93 -0.47 9.31
CA SER A 271 14.35 -0.80 9.12
C SER A 271 15.18 0.42 8.75
N ALA A 272 16.52 0.26 8.82
CA ALA A 272 17.44 1.30 8.34
C ALA A 272 17.19 1.67 6.86
N ALA A 273 16.83 0.69 6.02
CA ALA A 273 16.48 0.95 4.62
C ALA A 273 15.21 1.80 4.47
N ALA A 274 14.16 1.52 5.25
CA ALA A 274 12.93 2.31 5.21
C ALA A 274 13.14 3.72 5.76
N ARG A 275 13.92 3.88 6.83
CA ARG A 275 14.29 5.21 7.36
C ARG A 275 15.15 6.00 6.38
N ALA A 276 16.16 5.37 5.75
CA ALA A 276 16.96 6.01 4.72
C ALA A 276 16.13 6.45 3.51
N PHE A 277 15.09 5.68 3.15
CA PHE A 277 14.16 6.10 2.11
C PHE A 277 13.33 7.31 2.54
N LEU A 278 12.82 7.35 3.77
CA LEU A 278 12.12 8.52 4.30
C LEU A 278 13.02 9.76 4.30
N GLU A 279 14.27 9.64 4.76
CA GLU A 279 15.25 10.74 4.76
C GLU A 279 15.54 11.25 3.35
N GLN A 280 15.60 10.35 2.35
CA GLN A 280 15.74 10.76 0.95
C GLN A 280 14.56 11.63 0.51
N ILE A 281 13.32 11.29 0.89
CA ILE A 281 12.13 12.09 0.55
C ILE A 281 12.16 13.44 1.26
N VAL A 282 12.53 13.48 2.56
CA VAL A 282 12.70 14.75 3.29
C VAL A 282 13.70 15.68 2.60
N GLY A 283 14.78 15.12 2.05
CA GLY A 283 15.79 15.88 1.32
C GLY A 283 15.31 16.54 0.03
N LEU A 284 14.17 16.08 -0.53
CA LEU A 284 13.57 16.68 -1.74
C LEU A 284 12.78 17.96 -1.43
N ASP A 285 12.17 18.08 -0.24
CA ASP A 285 11.40 19.27 0.18
C ASP A 285 12.30 20.50 0.42
N LEU A 286 13.62 20.34 0.40
CA LEU A 286 14.60 21.41 0.67
C LEU A 286 15.18 22.04 -0.62
N HIS A 287 14.70 21.64 -1.80
CA HIS A 287 15.12 22.16 -3.10
C HIS A 287 13.92 22.54 -3.97
#